data_8bac7332155fd76c58c42c56d491b6ca
#
_entry.id   8bac7332155fd76c58c42c56d491b6ca
#
_cell.length_a   1.000
_cell.length_b   1.000
_cell.length_c   1.000
_cell.angle_alpha   90.00
_cell.angle_beta   90.00
_cell.angle_gamma   90.00
#
_symmetry.space_group_name_H-M   'P 1'
#
loop_
_entity.id
_entity.type
_entity.pdbx_description
1 polymer ?
#
loop_
_entity_poly.entity_id
_entity_poly.type
_entity_poly.pdbx_seq_one_letter_code
_entity_poly.pdbx_strand_id
1 'polypeptide(L)'
;MKLFAWPKAAAFGRAIPKRKIYDHADAKTALKDLFVQDVDQITWAYKLAPETINIPATEAVSEIQVFQVKLKTSGLDHKVLQAIDKAIPFPILFELSYRDQIKLAAAYKRPHETDSNRWVVGRYFESDWQPEETQREPLPMALNLSVLYEQLLTPLVDASNSVQTVPPSHEGVTDTAARYDISGQRDIKPSTERSAPSLEQRIALAEAIDAKQKEIDRIQSRLKREKQFNKRVAINCELREAKQQLARLQARQPATVNH
;
A
#
# COMPACT_ATOMS: atom_id res chain seq x y z
N MET A 1 -11.56 2.47 -2.70
CA MET A 1 -10.68 1.69 -3.61
C MET A 1 -11.51 0.61 -4.28
N LYS A 2 -11.16 0.17 -5.50
CA LYS A 2 -11.91 -0.83 -6.27
C LYS A 2 -11.39 -2.24 -6.00
N LEU A 3 -12.30 -3.22 -5.89
CA LEU A 3 -11.96 -4.64 -5.85
C LEU A 3 -11.84 -5.18 -7.28
N PHE A 4 -11.01 -6.20 -7.49
CA PHE A 4 -10.82 -6.79 -8.81
C PHE A 4 -11.66 -8.05 -9.01
N ALA A 5 -12.23 -8.21 -10.22
CA ALA A 5 -12.87 -9.42 -10.66
C ALA A 5 -11.81 -10.37 -11.24
N TRP A 6 -11.46 -11.37 -10.47
CA TRP A 6 -10.46 -12.34 -10.90
C TRP A 6 -11.00 -13.27 -12.01
N PRO A 7 -10.22 -13.50 -13.09
CA PRO A 7 -10.65 -14.38 -14.19
C PRO A 7 -10.91 -15.81 -13.71
N LYS A 8 -12.00 -16.40 -14.16
CA LYS A 8 -12.33 -17.80 -13.83
C LYS A 8 -11.23 -18.79 -14.24
N ALA A 9 -10.56 -18.54 -15.37
CA ALA A 9 -9.46 -19.38 -15.86
C ALA A 9 -8.24 -19.36 -14.92
N ALA A 10 -8.09 -18.33 -14.09
CA ALA A 10 -7.03 -18.21 -13.09
C ALA A 10 -7.40 -18.86 -11.73
N ALA A 11 -8.62 -19.35 -11.57
CA ALA A 11 -9.07 -19.95 -10.32
C ALA A 11 -8.24 -21.19 -9.96
N PHE A 12 -7.70 -21.21 -8.75
CA PHE A 12 -6.92 -22.33 -8.21
C PHE A 12 -7.63 -23.00 -7.03
N GLY A 13 -8.19 -22.22 -6.10
CA GLY A 13 -9.12 -22.68 -5.07
C GLY A 13 -8.54 -23.63 -4.02
N ARG A 14 -7.23 -23.62 -3.76
CA ARG A 14 -6.58 -24.59 -2.87
C ARG A 14 -6.42 -24.04 -1.44
N ALA A 15 -7.04 -24.72 -0.46
CA ALA A 15 -6.80 -24.43 0.95
C ALA A 15 -5.34 -24.74 1.34
N ILE A 16 -4.70 -23.81 2.03
CA ILE A 16 -3.31 -23.93 2.51
C ILE A 16 -3.32 -24.17 4.02
N PRO A 17 -2.87 -25.34 4.48
CA PRO A 17 -2.71 -25.59 5.92
C PRO A 17 -1.69 -24.62 6.53
N LYS A 18 -2.06 -23.96 7.63
CA LYS A 18 -1.18 -23.04 8.37
C LYS A 18 0.18 -23.67 8.71
N ARG A 19 0.20 -24.97 8.98
CA ARG A 19 1.42 -25.72 9.27
C ARG A 19 2.46 -25.61 8.17
N LYS A 20 2.04 -25.65 6.88
CA LYS A 20 2.98 -25.48 5.75
C LYS A 20 3.65 -24.11 5.77
N ILE A 21 2.89 -23.06 6.13
CA ILE A 21 3.46 -21.71 6.27
C ILE A 21 4.46 -21.69 7.43
N TYR A 22 4.14 -22.34 8.56
CA TYR A 22 5.05 -22.38 9.71
C TYR A 22 6.39 -23.02 9.38
N ASP A 23 6.35 -24.15 8.67
CA ASP A 23 7.53 -24.93 8.32
C ASP A 23 8.44 -24.16 7.36
N HIS A 24 7.88 -23.39 6.41
CA HIS A 24 8.65 -22.58 5.46
C HIS A 24 9.12 -21.24 6.02
N ALA A 25 8.40 -20.66 6.99
CA ALA A 25 8.73 -19.36 7.56
C ALA A 25 9.58 -19.43 8.82
N ASP A 26 10.03 -20.64 9.26
CA ASP A 26 10.68 -20.87 10.55
C ASP A 26 9.90 -20.22 11.70
N ALA A 27 8.58 -20.43 11.73
CA ALA A 27 7.67 -19.73 12.61
C ALA A 27 7.91 -20.09 14.07
N LYS A 28 8.36 -19.12 14.86
CA LYS A 28 8.44 -19.22 16.32
C LYS A 28 7.03 -19.22 16.94
N THR A 29 6.92 -19.65 18.20
CA THR A 29 5.65 -19.76 18.92
C THR A 29 4.79 -18.51 18.83
N ALA A 30 5.35 -17.32 19.08
CA ALA A 30 4.62 -16.06 18.99
C ALA A 30 3.96 -15.81 17.61
N LEU A 31 4.62 -16.21 16.52
CA LEU A 31 4.02 -16.09 15.19
C LEU A 31 2.89 -17.12 14.98
N LYS A 32 3.06 -18.35 15.48
CA LYS A 32 2.01 -19.36 15.42
C LYS A 32 0.77 -18.91 16.19
N ASP A 33 0.96 -18.28 17.34
CA ASP A 33 -0.13 -17.73 18.17
C ASP A 33 -0.93 -16.66 17.41
N LEU A 34 -0.25 -15.76 16.66
CA LEU A 34 -0.91 -14.78 15.78
C LEU A 34 -1.78 -15.47 14.71
N PHE A 35 -1.27 -16.51 14.05
CA PHE A 35 -2.08 -17.27 13.07
C PHE A 35 -3.29 -17.97 13.72
N VAL A 36 -3.15 -18.47 14.94
CA VAL A 36 -4.26 -19.11 15.66
C VAL A 36 -5.30 -18.08 16.07
N GLN A 37 -4.85 -16.92 16.54
CA GLN A 37 -5.72 -15.84 17.01
C GLN A 37 -6.47 -15.16 15.87
N ASP A 38 -5.76 -14.77 14.80
CA ASP A 38 -6.27 -13.83 13.81
C ASP A 38 -6.83 -14.51 12.55
N VAL A 39 -6.29 -15.68 12.16
CA VAL A 39 -6.61 -16.34 10.90
C VAL A 39 -7.53 -17.54 11.11
N ASP A 40 -8.65 -17.57 10.35
CA ASP A 40 -9.52 -18.73 10.25
C ASP A 40 -9.01 -19.68 9.16
N GLN A 41 -8.95 -19.21 7.91
CA GLN A 41 -8.60 -20.02 6.75
C GLN A 41 -7.68 -19.22 5.79
N ILE A 42 -6.79 -19.94 5.10
CA ILE A 42 -5.96 -19.41 4.02
C ILE A 42 -6.27 -20.23 2.76
N THR A 43 -6.61 -19.57 1.67
CA THR A 43 -6.87 -20.20 0.38
C THR A 43 -6.02 -19.55 -0.70
N TRP A 44 -5.25 -20.31 -1.42
CA TRP A 44 -4.68 -19.87 -2.68
C TRP A 44 -5.79 -19.85 -3.72
N ALA A 45 -6.37 -18.68 -3.92
CA ALA A 45 -7.61 -18.53 -4.66
C ALA A 45 -7.39 -18.44 -6.17
N TYR A 46 -6.38 -17.67 -6.61
CA TYR A 46 -6.09 -17.48 -8.03
C TYR A 46 -4.60 -17.49 -8.31
N LYS A 47 -4.24 -17.95 -9.52
CA LYS A 47 -2.91 -17.90 -10.10
C LYS A 47 -2.98 -17.12 -11.42
N LEU A 48 -2.43 -15.91 -11.44
CA LEU A 48 -2.32 -15.08 -12.62
C LEU A 48 -0.98 -15.36 -13.28
N ALA A 49 -1.00 -16.08 -14.37
CA ALA A 49 0.19 -16.52 -15.11
C ALA A 49 -0.13 -16.55 -16.62
N PRO A 50 0.88 -16.62 -17.49
CA PRO A 50 0.64 -16.64 -18.94
C PRO A 50 -0.39 -17.67 -19.38
N GLU A 51 -0.37 -18.84 -18.79
CA GLU A 51 -1.30 -19.95 -19.13
C GLU A 51 -2.74 -19.71 -18.65
N THR A 52 -2.96 -18.80 -17.67
CA THR A 52 -4.29 -18.57 -17.10
C THR A 52 -4.96 -17.30 -17.58
N ILE A 53 -4.19 -16.25 -17.91
CA ILE A 53 -4.73 -14.94 -18.29
C ILE A 53 -4.20 -14.42 -19.62
N ASN A 54 -3.36 -15.19 -20.31
CA ASN A 54 -2.77 -14.85 -21.62
C ASN A 54 -2.01 -13.50 -21.62
N ILE A 55 -1.32 -13.19 -20.52
CA ILE A 55 -0.43 -12.03 -20.39
C ILE A 55 1.00 -12.58 -20.19
N PRO A 56 1.99 -12.15 -21.00
CA PRO A 56 3.34 -12.69 -20.92
C PRO A 56 4.02 -12.37 -19.59
N ALA A 57 4.77 -13.35 -19.10
CA ALA A 57 5.66 -13.18 -17.95
C ALA A 57 6.83 -12.24 -18.27
N THR A 58 7.48 -11.74 -17.22
CA THR A 58 8.77 -11.07 -17.30
C THR A 58 9.78 -11.82 -16.42
N GLU A 59 11.04 -11.48 -16.53
CA GLU A 59 12.09 -12.02 -15.63
C GLU A 59 11.80 -11.67 -14.16
N ALA A 60 11.28 -10.46 -13.90
CA ALA A 60 10.97 -9.99 -12.55
C ALA A 60 9.64 -10.56 -12.00
N VAL A 61 8.65 -10.83 -12.86
CA VAL A 61 7.33 -11.32 -12.46
C VAL A 61 6.90 -12.43 -13.40
N SER A 62 7.09 -13.67 -12.97
CA SER A 62 6.70 -14.87 -13.73
C SER A 62 5.23 -15.26 -13.48
N GLU A 63 4.70 -14.99 -12.30
CA GLU A 63 3.29 -15.14 -11.92
C GLU A 63 2.93 -14.21 -10.78
N ILE A 64 1.62 -13.93 -10.61
CA ILE A 64 1.05 -13.21 -9.47
C ILE A 64 0.03 -14.13 -8.81
N GLN A 65 0.08 -14.26 -7.49
CA GLN A 65 -0.83 -15.10 -6.74
C GLN A 65 -1.84 -14.26 -5.94
N VAL A 66 -3.07 -14.75 -5.85
CA VAL A 66 -4.10 -14.14 -5.01
C VAL A 66 -4.45 -15.10 -3.89
N PHE A 67 -4.25 -14.64 -2.67
CA PHE A 67 -4.59 -15.39 -1.46
C PHE A 67 -5.78 -14.77 -0.77
N GLN A 68 -6.80 -15.57 -0.55
CA GLN A 68 -7.91 -15.20 0.33
C GLN A 68 -7.59 -15.66 1.75
N VAL A 69 -7.60 -14.71 2.69
CA VAL A 69 -7.36 -14.97 4.11
C VAL A 69 -8.61 -14.57 4.89
N LYS A 70 -9.34 -15.58 5.36
CA LYS A 70 -10.47 -15.38 6.23
C LYS A 70 -9.98 -15.12 7.65
N LEU A 71 -10.40 -13.99 8.22
CA LEU A 71 -9.98 -13.55 9.54
C LEU A 71 -11.02 -13.86 10.60
N LYS A 72 -10.55 -14.05 11.83
CA LYS A 72 -11.37 -14.20 13.04
C LYS A 72 -11.66 -12.86 13.70
N THR A 73 -10.80 -11.86 13.44
CA THR A 73 -10.84 -10.51 14.01
C THR A 73 -10.73 -9.47 12.88
N SER A 74 -11.11 -8.22 13.13
CA SER A 74 -10.96 -7.13 12.15
C SER A 74 -9.52 -6.64 11.99
N GLY A 75 -8.63 -7.00 12.92
CA GLY A 75 -7.20 -6.67 12.89
C GLY A 75 -6.36 -7.87 12.49
N LEU A 76 -5.26 -7.62 11.80
CA LEU A 76 -4.26 -8.64 11.44
C LEU A 76 -2.86 -8.06 11.64
N ASP A 77 -1.99 -8.76 12.38
CA ASP A 77 -0.58 -8.39 12.44
C ASP A 77 0.10 -8.72 11.10
N HIS A 78 0.74 -7.73 10.49
CA HIS A 78 1.45 -7.90 9.20
C HIS A 78 2.51 -9.01 9.22
N LYS A 79 2.99 -9.44 10.38
CA LYS A 79 3.88 -10.61 10.51
C LYS A 79 3.26 -11.88 9.94
N VAL A 80 1.94 -12.01 9.98
CA VAL A 80 1.21 -13.13 9.37
C VAL A 80 1.36 -13.09 7.85
N LEU A 81 1.12 -11.94 7.22
CA LEU A 81 1.29 -11.75 5.78
C LEU A 81 2.76 -11.95 5.36
N GLN A 82 3.71 -11.40 6.15
CA GLN A 82 5.14 -11.58 5.93
C GLN A 82 5.57 -13.05 5.95
N ALA A 83 4.98 -13.86 6.82
CA ALA A 83 5.28 -15.28 6.88
C ALA A 83 4.79 -16.02 5.63
N ILE A 84 3.61 -15.64 5.09
CA ILE A 84 3.09 -16.18 3.84
C ILE A 84 3.98 -15.75 2.66
N ASP A 85 4.34 -14.46 2.60
CA ASP A 85 5.20 -13.92 1.54
C ASP A 85 6.61 -14.54 1.52
N LYS A 86 7.16 -14.87 2.70
CA LYS A 86 8.45 -15.56 2.80
C LYS A 86 8.39 -17.00 2.29
N ALA A 87 7.24 -17.66 2.48
CA ALA A 87 7.05 -19.05 2.06
C ALA A 87 6.84 -19.19 0.54
N ILE A 88 6.51 -18.10 -0.15
CA ILE A 88 6.09 -18.12 -1.56
C ILE A 88 6.97 -17.16 -2.37
N PRO A 89 7.72 -17.65 -3.38
CA PRO A 89 8.66 -16.82 -4.14
C PRO A 89 8.00 -16.04 -5.29
N PHE A 90 6.75 -15.59 -5.13
CA PHE A 90 6.00 -14.84 -6.13
C PHE A 90 5.31 -13.63 -5.52
N PRO A 91 5.02 -12.56 -6.27
CA PRO A 91 4.13 -11.50 -5.85
C PRO A 91 2.78 -12.02 -5.38
N ILE A 92 2.29 -11.49 -4.24
CA ILE A 92 1.02 -11.90 -3.66
C ILE A 92 0.13 -10.68 -3.45
N LEU A 93 -1.14 -10.81 -3.86
CA LEU A 93 -2.23 -9.97 -3.40
C LEU A 93 -3.07 -10.75 -2.39
N PHE A 94 -3.32 -10.15 -1.25
CA PHE A 94 -4.17 -10.72 -0.21
C PHE A 94 -5.55 -10.08 -0.27
N GLU A 95 -6.59 -10.89 -0.38
CA GLU A 95 -7.97 -10.53 -0.08
C GLU A 95 -8.25 -10.97 1.36
N LEU A 96 -8.34 -10.00 2.26
CA LEU A 96 -8.63 -10.25 3.67
C LEU A 96 -10.13 -10.11 3.88
N SER A 97 -10.80 -11.14 4.40
CA SER A 97 -12.23 -11.11 4.70
C SER A 97 -12.48 -11.26 6.19
N TYR A 98 -13.40 -10.45 6.71
CA TYR A 98 -13.89 -10.53 8.08
C TYR A 98 -15.37 -10.20 8.11
N ARG A 99 -16.21 -11.16 8.57
CA ARG A 99 -17.68 -11.07 8.45
C ARG A 99 -18.07 -10.81 6.99
N ASP A 100 -18.87 -9.78 6.75
CA ASP A 100 -19.37 -9.39 5.43
C ASP A 100 -18.53 -8.28 4.79
N GLN A 101 -17.27 -8.16 5.21
CA GLN A 101 -16.34 -7.14 4.71
C GLN A 101 -15.07 -7.76 4.12
N ILE A 102 -14.53 -7.08 3.13
CA ILE A 102 -13.30 -7.47 2.45
C ILE A 102 -12.39 -6.26 2.29
N LYS A 103 -11.09 -6.47 2.35
CA LYS A 103 -10.07 -5.50 1.97
C LYS A 103 -8.93 -6.16 1.22
N LEU A 104 -8.22 -5.39 0.44
CA LEU A 104 -6.99 -5.82 -0.21
C LEU A 104 -5.78 -5.41 0.62
N ALA A 105 -4.77 -6.27 0.64
CA ALA A 105 -3.46 -5.98 1.19
C ALA A 105 -2.37 -6.55 0.26
N ALA A 106 -1.27 -5.83 0.08
CA ALA A 106 -0.12 -6.32 -0.65
C ALA A 106 1.15 -5.58 -0.22
N ALA A 107 2.30 -6.23 -0.36
CA ALA A 107 3.61 -5.61 -0.28
C ALA A 107 4.25 -5.60 -1.67
N TYR A 108 5.01 -4.55 -1.99
CA TYR A 108 5.83 -4.59 -3.19
C TYR A 108 6.95 -5.61 -3.00
N LYS A 109 6.97 -6.61 -3.87
CA LYS A 109 7.91 -7.72 -3.83
C LYS A 109 8.73 -7.72 -5.11
N ARG A 110 10.04 -7.68 -4.95
CA ARG A 110 10.99 -7.67 -6.07
C ARG A 110 12.15 -8.62 -5.83
N PRO A 111 12.79 -9.13 -6.88
CA PRO A 111 14.02 -9.89 -6.74
C PRO A 111 15.11 -9.07 -6.02
N HIS A 112 15.96 -9.73 -5.27
CA HIS A 112 17.12 -9.10 -4.66
C HIS A 112 18.16 -8.78 -5.74
N GLU A 113 18.79 -7.59 -5.68
CA GLU A 113 19.69 -7.09 -6.73
C GLU A 113 20.92 -7.99 -7.00
N THR A 114 21.42 -8.66 -5.96
CA THR A 114 22.63 -9.48 -6.04
C THR A 114 22.38 -10.98 -5.93
N ASP A 115 21.17 -11.40 -5.57
CA ASP A 115 20.81 -12.82 -5.39
C ASP A 115 19.38 -13.04 -5.93
N SER A 116 19.30 -13.52 -7.17
CA SER A 116 18.03 -13.78 -7.87
C SER A 116 17.14 -14.83 -7.17
N ASN A 117 17.68 -15.63 -6.25
CA ASN A 117 16.92 -16.59 -5.46
C ASN A 117 16.28 -15.97 -4.22
N ARG A 118 16.60 -14.73 -3.91
CA ARG A 118 16.03 -14.01 -2.75
C ARG A 118 15.07 -12.92 -3.20
N TRP A 119 14.03 -12.72 -2.39
CA TRP A 119 13.02 -11.69 -2.62
C TRP A 119 13.10 -10.65 -1.52
N VAL A 120 12.97 -9.40 -1.92
CA VAL A 120 12.80 -8.26 -1.00
C VAL A 120 11.31 -7.97 -0.92
N VAL A 121 10.76 -8.05 0.27
CA VAL A 121 9.36 -7.72 0.56
C VAL A 121 9.35 -6.37 1.27
N GLY A 122 8.71 -5.38 0.67
CA GLY A 122 8.53 -4.04 1.22
C GLY A 122 7.47 -4.00 2.34
N ARG A 123 7.03 -2.79 2.69
CA ARG A 123 5.91 -2.62 3.61
C ARG A 123 4.60 -3.07 2.97
N TYR A 124 3.60 -3.41 3.80
CA TYR A 124 2.25 -3.69 3.34
C TYR A 124 1.47 -2.40 3.14
N PHE A 125 0.73 -2.37 2.05
CA PHE A 125 -0.28 -1.38 1.73
C PHE A 125 -1.64 -2.06 1.80
N GLU A 126 -2.61 -1.40 2.39
CA GLU A 126 -3.95 -1.95 2.58
C GLU A 126 -5.01 -0.96 2.07
N SER A 127 -6.11 -1.50 1.57
CA SER A 127 -7.31 -0.71 1.33
C SER A 127 -8.14 -0.58 2.61
N ASP A 128 -9.12 0.33 2.59
CA ASP A 128 -10.17 0.32 3.59
C ASP A 128 -11.04 -0.93 3.46
N TRP A 129 -11.72 -1.29 4.55
CA TRP A 129 -12.74 -2.32 4.54
C TRP A 129 -13.93 -1.91 3.68
N GLN A 130 -14.43 -2.81 2.85
CA GLN A 130 -15.56 -2.63 1.97
C GLN A 130 -16.53 -3.80 2.12
N PRO A 131 -17.84 -3.61 1.88
CA PRO A 131 -18.76 -4.74 1.83
C PRO A 131 -18.31 -5.81 0.82
N GLU A 132 -18.45 -7.08 1.14
CA GLU A 132 -18.04 -8.19 0.25
C GLU A 132 -18.78 -8.16 -1.08
N GLU A 133 -20.02 -7.62 -1.09
CA GLU A 133 -20.86 -7.44 -2.28
C GLU A 133 -20.44 -6.25 -3.16
N THR A 134 -19.40 -5.50 -2.77
CA THR A 134 -18.89 -4.36 -3.58
C THR A 134 -18.59 -4.82 -4.99
N GLN A 135 -19.09 -4.04 -5.97
CA GLN A 135 -18.88 -4.34 -7.40
C GLN A 135 -17.38 -4.43 -7.70
N ARG A 136 -17.01 -5.52 -8.35
CA ARG A 136 -15.62 -5.80 -8.76
C ARG A 136 -15.40 -5.33 -10.19
N GLU A 137 -14.25 -4.71 -10.43
CA GLU A 137 -13.84 -4.28 -11.75
C GLU A 137 -12.97 -5.34 -12.44
N PRO A 138 -13.02 -5.44 -13.77
CA PRO A 138 -12.12 -6.32 -14.51
C PRO A 138 -10.66 -5.95 -14.24
N LEU A 139 -9.76 -6.91 -14.45
CA LEU A 139 -8.32 -6.63 -14.39
C LEU A 139 -7.96 -5.53 -15.40
N PRO A 140 -7.05 -4.63 -15.05
CA PRO A 140 -6.56 -3.63 -15.97
C PRO A 140 -5.83 -4.29 -17.16
N MET A 141 -5.88 -3.66 -18.32
CA MET A 141 -5.12 -4.11 -19.49
C MET A 141 -3.63 -3.86 -19.25
N ALA A 142 -2.83 -4.91 -19.45
CA ALA A 142 -1.38 -4.85 -19.26
C ALA A 142 -0.64 -5.61 -20.37
N LEU A 143 0.52 -5.10 -20.75
CA LEU A 143 1.35 -5.72 -21.79
C LEU A 143 2.12 -6.95 -21.27
N ASN A 144 2.37 -7.03 -19.97
CA ASN A 144 3.05 -8.13 -19.29
C ASN A 144 2.70 -8.16 -17.80
N LEU A 145 3.12 -9.23 -17.11
CA LEU A 145 2.81 -9.41 -15.68
C LEU A 145 3.45 -8.37 -14.76
N SER A 146 4.60 -7.78 -15.11
CA SER A 146 5.18 -6.68 -14.31
C SER A 146 4.28 -5.45 -14.33
N VAL A 147 3.82 -5.04 -15.51
CA VAL A 147 2.90 -3.91 -15.67
C VAL A 147 1.58 -4.18 -14.96
N LEU A 148 1.04 -5.41 -15.07
CA LEU A 148 -0.17 -5.81 -14.35
C LEU A 148 0.04 -5.68 -12.84
N TYR A 149 1.16 -6.19 -12.32
CA TYR A 149 1.48 -6.13 -10.88
C TYR A 149 1.56 -4.69 -10.38
N GLU A 150 2.23 -3.81 -11.12
CA GLU A 150 2.28 -2.38 -10.81
C GLU A 150 0.89 -1.72 -10.77
N GLN A 151 0.06 -2.03 -11.76
CA GLN A 151 -1.32 -1.49 -11.84
C GLN A 151 -2.21 -2.00 -10.70
N LEU A 152 -2.00 -3.23 -10.23
CA LEU A 152 -2.72 -3.79 -9.08
C LEU A 152 -2.28 -3.17 -7.75
N LEU A 153 -1.00 -2.80 -7.62
CA LEU A 153 -0.44 -2.21 -6.40
C LEU A 153 -0.68 -0.69 -6.31
N THR A 154 -0.64 0.01 -7.43
CA THR A 154 -0.75 1.47 -7.46
C THR A 154 -1.93 2.01 -6.65
N PRO A 155 -3.17 1.51 -6.78
CA PRO A 155 -4.30 1.98 -5.99
C PRO A 155 -4.13 1.76 -4.47
N LEU A 156 -3.45 0.69 -4.05
CA LEU A 156 -3.16 0.42 -2.63
C LEU A 156 -2.14 1.42 -2.07
N VAL A 157 -1.09 1.70 -2.84
CA VAL A 157 -0.06 2.69 -2.47
C VAL A 157 -0.70 4.09 -2.36
N ASP A 158 -1.54 4.47 -3.31
CA ASP A 158 -2.19 5.77 -3.34
C ASP A 158 -3.21 5.93 -2.20
N ALA A 159 -4.02 4.91 -1.92
CA ALA A 159 -4.97 4.92 -0.81
C ALA A 159 -4.27 5.11 0.54
N SER A 160 -3.14 4.41 0.76
CA SER A 160 -2.34 4.57 1.99
C SER A 160 -1.76 5.97 2.15
N ASN A 161 -1.56 6.70 1.07
CA ASN A 161 -1.04 8.06 1.08
C ASN A 161 -2.13 9.10 1.35
N SER A 162 -3.38 8.87 0.94
CA SER A 162 -4.49 9.83 1.04
C SER A 162 -5.12 9.93 2.43
N VAL A 163 -5.01 8.92 3.28
CA VAL A 163 -5.64 8.87 4.63
C VAL A 163 -5.01 9.86 5.63
N GLN A 164 -3.87 10.49 5.33
CA GLN A 164 -3.17 11.39 6.27
C GLN A 164 -3.47 12.89 6.11
N THR A 165 -4.35 13.29 5.20
CA THR A 165 -4.76 14.69 5.06
C THR A 165 -6.06 14.95 5.80
N VAL A 166 -6.01 15.17 7.11
CA VAL A 166 -7.08 15.89 7.83
C VAL A 166 -6.88 17.37 7.49
N PRO A 167 -7.82 18.04 6.80
CA PRO A 167 -7.69 19.46 6.55
C PRO A 167 -7.77 20.20 7.90
N PRO A 168 -6.90 21.21 8.14
CA PRO A 168 -7.12 22.09 9.29
C PRO A 168 -8.45 22.81 9.11
N SER A 169 -9.33 22.69 10.08
CA SER A 169 -10.54 23.49 10.20
C SER A 169 -10.14 24.97 10.32
N HIS A 170 -10.21 25.69 9.22
CA HIS A 170 -10.22 27.14 9.23
C HIS A 170 -11.68 27.61 9.19
N GLU A 171 -12.17 27.99 10.34
CA GLU A 171 -13.28 28.94 10.41
C GLU A 171 -12.77 30.33 10.00
N GLY A 172 -13.51 30.93 9.08
CA GLY A 172 -13.73 32.38 9.06
C GLY A 172 -12.88 33.19 8.10
N VAL A 173 -13.55 33.70 7.19
CA VAL A 173 -13.70 35.09 6.71
C VAL A 173 -13.66 35.16 5.18
N THR A 174 -14.86 35.47 4.68
CA THR A 174 -15.15 35.94 3.32
C THR A 174 -14.41 37.24 3.02
N ASP A 175 -13.76 37.35 1.86
CA ASP A 175 -13.89 38.60 1.11
C ASP A 175 -13.77 38.36 -0.40
N THR A 176 -14.69 39.01 -1.09
CA THR A 176 -15.01 38.91 -2.48
C THR A 176 -14.24 39.99 -3.23
N ALA A 177 -13.43 39.59 -4.22
CA ALA A 177 -13.09 40.55 -5.30
C ALA A 177 -12.75 39.80 -6.58
N ALA A 178 -13.71 39.75 -7.48
CA ALA A 178 -13.50 39.40 -8.87
C ALA A 178 -12.64 40.47 -9.55
N ARG A 179 -11.57 40.04 -10.25
CA ARG A 179 -10.96 40.78 -11.34
C ARG A 179 -10.72 39.85 -12.50
N TYR A 180 -11.51 40.04 -13.54
CA TYR A 180 -11.23 39.57 -14.88
C TYR A 180 -10.10 40.43 -15.46
N ASP A 181 -9.05 39.80 -15.94
CA ASP A 181 -8.17 40.40 -16.93
C ASP A 181 -7.99 39.45 -18.09
N ILE A 182 -8.42 39.93 -19.27
CA ILE A 182 -8.30 39.27 -20.56
C ILE A 182 -7.19 40.01 -21.30
N SER A 183 -6.01 39.43 -21.38
CA SER A 183 -5.10 39.73 -22.48
C SER A 183 -4.18 38.53 -22.73
N GLY A 184 -4.32 38.03 -23.95
CA GLY A 184 -3.65 36.82 -24.40
C GLY A 184 -2.18 37.01 -24.66
N GLN A 185 -1.50 35.92 -24.51
CA GLN A 185 -0.50 35.44 -25.47
C GLN A 185 -0.08 34.05 -25.02
N ARG A 186 -0.48 33.03 -25.77
CA ARG A 186 -0.04 31.65 -25.53
C ARG A 186 1.33 31.46 -26.11
N ASP A 187 2.35 31.66 -25.32
CA ASP A 187 3.65 31.06 -25.58
C ASP A 187 3.58 29.57 -25.21
N ILE A 188 3.45 28.77 -26.25
CA ILE A 188 3.57 27.30 -26.13
C ILE A 188 5.07 27.01 -25.94
N LYS A 189 5.51 27.00 -24.67
CA LYS A 189 6.74 26.30 -24.32
C LYS A 189 6.45 24.80 -24.40
N PRO A 190 7.34 23.98 -25.02
CA PRO A 190 7.17 22.55 -25.01
C PRO A 190 7.15 22.08 -23.56
N SER A 191 6.00 21.58 -23.12
CA SER A 191 5.84 20.93 -21.82
C SER A 191 6.77 19.73 -21.80
N THR A 192 7.84 19.82 -21.03
CA THR A 192 8.59 18.64 -20.58
C THR A 192 7.55 17.67 -20.02
N GLU A 193 7.32 16.57 -20.71
CA GLU A 193 6.46 15.49 -20.27
C GLU A 193 6.94 15.06 -18.89
N ARG A 194 6.24 15.49 -17.86
CA ARG A 194 6.40 14.92 -16.52
C ARG A 194 5.79 13.54 -16.62
N SER A 195 6.61 12.55 -16.98
CA SER A 195 6.20 11.15 -16.88
C SER A 195 5.68 10.90 -15.46
N ALA A 196 4.53 10.26 -15.35
CA ALA A 196 3.98 9.92 -14.06
C ALA A 196 5.05 9.18 -13.22
N PRO A 197 5.17 9.46 -11.92
CA PRO A 197 6.20 8.83 -11.09
C PRO A 197 6.02 7.30 -11.11
N SER A 198 7.13 6.59 -11.24
CA SER A 198 7.11 5.12 -11.22
C SER A 198 6.55 4.58 -9.91
N LEU A 199 6.07 3.32 -9.90
CA LEU A 199 5.57 2.68 -8.68
C LEU A 199 6.64 2.72 -7.57
N GLU A 200 7.90 2.47 -7.90
CA GLU A 200 9.02 2.52 -6.93
C GLU A 200 9.19 3.92 -6.32
N GLN A 201 9.08 4.97 -7.12
CA GLN A 201 9.13 6.35 -6.62
C GLN A 201 7.94 6.66 -5.70
N ARG A 202 6.76 6.14 -6.02
CA ARG A 202 5.55 6.29 -5.19
C ARG A 202 5.69 5.55 -3.86
N ILE A 203 6.23 4.33 -3.89
CA ILE A 203 6.51 3.54 -2.68
C ILE A 203 7.56 4.23 -1.82
N ALA A 204 8.68 4.68 -2.40
CA ALA A 204 9.72 5.40 -1.67
C ALA A 204 9.19 6.68 -1.01
N LEU A 205 8.30 7.41 -1.69
CA LEU A 205 7.64 8.58 -1.12
C LEU A 205 6.73 8.19 0.04
N ALA A 206 5.95 7.12 -0.09
CA ALA A 206 5.07 6.62 0.96
C ALA A 206 5.87 6.17 2.21
N GLU A 207 6.99 5.49 2.01
CA GLU A 207 7.89 5.07 3.10
C GLU A 207 8.53 6.27 3.79
N ALA A 208 8.93 7.31 3.04
CA ALA A 208 9.47 8.53 3.59
C ALA A 208 8.44 9.30 4.43
N ILE A 209 7.18 9.35 3.99
CA ILE A 209 6.07 9.96 4.74
C ILE A 209 5.82 9.19 6.05
N ASP A 210 5.73 7.87 6.00
CA ASP A 210 5.53 7.03 7.18
C ASP A 210 6.68 7.12 8.20
N ALA A 211 7.92 7.13 7.72
CA ALA A 211 9.09 7.32 8.56
C ALA A 211 9.06 8.69 9.28
N LYS A 212 8.67 9.74 8.56
CA LYS A 212 8.57 11.10 9.11
C LYS A 212 7.40 11.22 10.10
N GLN A 213 6.29 10.55 9.86
CA GLN A 213 5.17 10.49 10.82
C GLN A 213 5.60 9.82 12.13
N LYS A 214 6.28 8.66 12.06
CA LYS A 214 6.83 7.98 13.24
C LYS A 214 7.84 8.83 14.00
N GLU A 215 8.64 9.63 13.31
CA GLU A 215 9.55 10.59 13.93
C GLU A 215 8.77 11.65 14.72
N ILE A 216 7.72 12.23 14.13
CA ILE A 216 6.84 13.20 14.78
C ILE A 216 6.22 12.60 16.05
N ASP A 217 5.70 11.37 15.99
CA ASP A 217 5.09 10.69 17.13
C ASP A 217 6.09 10.47 18.28
N ARG A 218 7.34 10.14 17.94
CA ARG A 218 8.43 10.03 18.93
C ARG A 218 8.76 11.38 19.58
N ILE A 219 8.85 12.44 18.77
CA ILE A 219 9.11 13.81 19.28
C ILE A 219 7.96 14.26 20.18
N GLN A 220 6.69 14.03 19.79
CA GLN A 220 5.52 14.35 20.62
C GLN A 220 5.52 13.57 21.94
N SER A 221 5.88 12.28 21.91
CA SER A 221 5.98 11.45 23.12
C SER A 221 7.08 11.95 24.05
N ARG A 222 8.21 12.42 23.49
CA ARG A 222 9.31 13.05 24.25
C ARG A 222 8.87 14.38 24.85
N LEU A 223 8.13 15.20 24.09
CA LEU A 223 7.59 16.48 24.54
C LEU A 223 6.63 16.33 25.72
N LYS A 224 5.76 15.30 25.69
CA LYS A 224 4.81 15.00 26.78
C LYS A 224 5.50 14.64 28.10
N ARG A 225 6.70 14.03 28.03
CA ARG A 225 7.45 13.59 29.22
C ARG A 225 8.41 14.65 29.75
N GLU A 226 8.80 15.64 28.95
CA GLU A 226 9.77 16.67 29.34
C GLU A 226 9.13 17.72 30.26
N LYS A 227 9.76 17.97 31.41
CA LYS A 227 9.31 18.93 32.42
C LYS A 227 10.07 20.26 32.38
N GLN A 228 11.29 20.28 31.81
CA GLN A 228 12.13 21.46 31.76
C GLN A 228 11.71 22.40 30.61
N PHE A 229 11.41 23.66 30.93
CA PHE A 229 10.91 24.63 29.97
C PHE A 229 11.84 24.80 28.75
N ASN A 230 13.12 25.01 28.95
CA ASN A 230 14.09 25.22 27.86
C ASN A 230 14.18 24.01 26.91
N LYS A 231 14.15 22.79 27.46
CA LYS A 231 14.13 21.58 26.66
C LYS A 231 12.80 21.40 25.87
N ARG A 232 11.68 21.79 26.48
CA ARG A 232 10.39 21.78 25.77
C ARG A 232 10.38 22.73 24.58
N VAL A 233 11.01 23.91 24.70
CA VAL A 233 11.13 24.87 23.59
C VAL A 233 11.94 24.27 22.45
N ALA A 234 13.09 23.64 22.75
CA ALA A 234 13.90 22.97 21.73
C ALA A 234 13.15 21.82 21.03
N ILE A 235 12.45 20.97 21.81
CA ILE A 235 11.65 19.86 21.24
C ILE A 235 10.48 20.39 20.39
N ASN A 236 9.86 21.51 20.75
CA ASN A 236 8.83 22.13 19.94
C ASN A 236 9.38 22.67 18.60
N CYS A 237 10.61 23.15 18.58
CA CYS A 237 11.28 23.56 17.34
C CYS A 237 11.49 22.36 16.42
N GLU A 238 12.07 21.26 16.95
CA GLU A 238 12.21 20.00 16.22
C GLU A 238 10.87 19.49 15.67
N LEU A 239 9.82 19.56 16.48
CA LEU A 239 8.46 19.14 16.06
C LEU A 239 7.93 19.97 14.89
N ARG A 240 8.15 21.28 14.92
CA ARG A 240 7.74 22.19 13.83
C ARG A 240 8.49 21.86 12.54
N GLU A 241 9.80 21.66 12.62
CA GLU A 241 10.62 21.29 11.45
C GLU A 241 10.19 19.94 10.85
N ALA A 242 9.99 18.92 11.69
CA ALA A 242 9.53 17.62 11.25
C ALA A 242 8.16 17.71 10.56
N LYS A 243 7.21 18.49 11.10
CA LYS A 243 5.90 18.73 10.47
C LYS A 243 6.02 19.46 9.13
N GLN A 244 6.92 20.44 9.01
CA GLN A 244 7.15 21.12 7.73
C GLN A 244 7.74 20.18 6.68
N GLN A 245 8.66 19.29 7.07
CA GLN A 245 9.23 18.29 6.18
C GLN A 245 8.15 17.30 5.72
N LEU A 246 7.28 16.84 6.62
CA LEU A 246 6.14 15.99 6.28
C LEU A 246 5.23 16.68 5.26
N ALA A 247 4.85 17.94 5.50
CA ALA A 247 4.01 18.70 4.57
C ALA A 247 4.64 18.83 3.15
N ARG A 248 5.98 19.02 3.08
CA ARG A 248 6.70 19.04 1.80
C ARG A 248 6.69 17.70 1.08
N LEU A 249 6.78 16.58 1.81
CA LEU A 249 6.68 15.24 1.23
C LEU A 249 5.26 14.98 0.72
N GLN A 250 4.25 15.36 1.48
CA GLN A 250 2.85 15.23 1.09
C GLN A 250 2.49 16.07 -0.15
N ALA A 251 3.05 17.28 -0.27
CA ALA A 251 2.86 18.13 -1.46
C ALA A 251 3.47 17.55 -2.75
N ARG A 252 4.35 16.54 -2.66
CA ARG A 252 4.92 15.83 -3.82
C ARG A 252 4.04 14.68 -4.31
N GLN A 253 2.99 14.35 -3.59
CA GLN A 253 2.06 13.32 -4.03
C GLN A 253 1.33 13.78 -5.30
N PRO A 254 1.23 12.94 -6.33
CA PRO A 254 0.39 13.23 -7.48
C PRO A 254 -1.06 13.35 -6.98
N ALA A 255 -1.73 14.43 -7.40
CA ALA A 255 -3.15 14.58 -7.09
C ALA A 255 -3.92 13.35 -7.59
N THR A 256 -4.64 12.69 -6.69
CA THR A 256 -5.52 11.57 -7.04
C THR A 256 -6.61 12.12 -7.95
N VAL A 257 -6.54 11.80 -9.24
CA VAL A 257 -7.62 12.09 -10.18
C VAL A 257 -8.76 11.15 -9.83
N ASN A 258 -9.73 11.67 -9.10
CA ASN A 258 -11.02 10.99 -8.92
C ASN A 258 -11.73 10.96 -10.29
N HIS A 259 -11.80 9.80 -10.89
CA HIS A 259 -12.72 9.47 -11.98
C HIS A 259 -13.84 8.62 -11.44
#